data_f9ed01e910f57b27a0aded6beb32e539
#
_entry.id   f9ed01e910f57b27a0aded6beb32e539
#
_cell.length_a   1.000
_cell.length_b   1.000
_cell.length_c   1.000
_cell.angle_alpha   90.00
_cell.angle_beta   90.00
_cell.angle_gamma   90.00
#
_symmetry.space_group_name_H-M   'P 1'
#
loop_
_entity.id
_entity.type
_entity.pdbx_description
1 polymer ?
#
loop_
_entity_poly.entity_id
_entity_poly.type
_entity_poly.pdbx_seq_one_letter_code
_entity_poly.pdbx_strand_id
1 'polypeptide(L)'
;MTRVLSSVFTRVKMRYYLGMSTDTAPSRRERARAATVAEIKQTALELMREQGNTDVRFSDIARVMGLTPPALYRYYADRDELLTDMITDAYRDLGAALQVSARGVDTVAAADQLQLVAGAYRGWALADPQRFALIFGPPVPGYAAPEDGPTVEAAQGAMANLAAVVHRAAERGELREPIIIGVEPEAQACLMEDKSDGFADGLSPAVHQAMIHAWASLHGFVCLEAYGHLDWFTSPAREQMFRAQVTLAGLAIGISGPAA
;
A
#
# COMPACT_ATOMS: atom_id res chain seq x y z
N MET A 1 22.81 -33.56 25.03
CA MET A 1 22.12 -32.68 24.06
C MET A 1 20.92 -31.90 24.64
N THR A 2 20.73 -31.88 25.97
CA THR A 2 19.53 -31.34 26.63
C THR A 2 19.74 -29.95 27.30
N ARG A 3 20.95 -29.38 27.27
CA ARG A 3 21.26 -28.09 27.93
C ARG A 3 21.24 -26.84 27.04
N VAL A 4 21.14 -26.98 25.70
CA VAL A 4 21.19 -25.85 24.73
C VAL A 4 19.79 -25.29 24.46
N LEU A 5 18.72 -26.09 24.56
CA LEU A 5 17.34 -25.66 24.29
C LEU A 5 16.74 -24.83 25.46
N SER A 6 17.24 -24.97 26.69
CA SER A 6 16.74 -24.20 27.85
C SER A 6 17.13 -22.71 27.81
N SER A 7 18.29 -22.36 27.20
CA SER A 7 18.80 -20.98 27.20
C SER A 7 18.12 -20.09 26.12
N VAL A 8 17.60 -20.68 25.05
CA VAL A 8 16.91 -19.96 23.98
C VAL A 8 15.50 -19.55 24.41
N PHE A 9 14.80 -20.45 25.10
CA PHE A 9 13.44 -20.15 25.59
C PHE A 9 13.41 -19.09 26.70
N THR A 10 14.45 -19.00 27.52
CA THR A 10 14.53 -18.00 28.60
C THR A 10 14.82 -16.59 28.00
N ARG A 11 15.62 -16.47 26.92
CA ARG A 11 15.88 -15.17 26.28
C ARG A 11 14.68 -14.63 25.50
N VAL A 12 13.91 -15.49 24.85
CA VAL A 12 12.70 -15.08 24.12
C VAL A 12 11.62 -14.59 25.11
N LYS A 13 11.42 -15.29 26.25
CA LYS A 13 10.45 -14.88 27.25
C LYS A 13 10.82 -13.55 27.93
N MET A 14 12.11 -13.29 28.17
CA MET A 14 12.57 -12.05 28.80
C MET A 14 12.47 -10.83 27.89
N ARG A 15 12.56 -11.01 26.56
CA ARG A 15 12.36 -9.93 25.58
C ARG A 15 10.87 -9.57 25.41
N TYR A 16 9.97 -10.53 25.62
CA TYR A 16 8.52 -10.30 25.59
C TYR A 16 8.02 -9.52 26.82
N TYR A 17 8.65 -9.69 28.00
CA TYR A 17 8.27 -8.98 29.23
C TYR A 17 8.90 -7.58 29.35
N LEU A 18 10.00 -7.29 28.65
CA LEU A 18 10.63 -5.97 28.64
C LEU A 18 10.02 -5.01 27.60
N GLY A 19 9.13 -5.50 26.72
CA GLY A 19 8.40 -4.72 25.73
C GLY A 19 6.99 -4.27 26.16
N MET A 20 6.58 -4.53 27.40
CA MET A 20 5.39 -3.89 27.97
C MET A 20 5.77 -2.47 28.40
N SER A 21 5.89 -1.55 27.42
CA SER A 21 5.73 -0.14 27.67
C SER A 21 4.43 0.04 28.46
N THR A 22 4.50 0.62 29.62
CA THR A 22 3.34 1.17 30.30
C THR A 22 2.72 2.17 29.35
N ASP A 23 1.62 1.76 28.73
CA ASP A 23 0.83 2.60 27.81
C ASP A 23 0.18 3.69 28.66
N THR A 24 0.99 4.69 29.00
CA THR A 24 0.52 5.87 29.71
C THR A 24 -0.28 6.66 28.70
N ALA A 25 -1.58 6.82 28.91
CA ALA A 25 -2.46 7.59 28.03
C ALA A 25 -1.78 8.93 27.67
N PRO A 26 -1.77 9.30 26.38
CA PRO A 26 -1.04 10.48 25.91
C PRO A 26 -1.47 11.72 26.68
N SER A 27 -0.52 12.54 27.09
CA SER A 27 -0.74 13.76 27.82
C SER A 27 -1.63 14.74 27.03
N ARG A 28 -2.25 15.69 27.70
CA ARG A 28 -3.03 16.75 27.04
C ARG A 28 -2.22 17.49 25.96
N ARG A 29 -0.93 17.72 26.21
CA ARG A 29 -0.02 18.39 25.27
C ARG A 29 0.25 17.53 24.02
N GLU A 30 0.47 16.23 24.19
CA GLU A 30 0.67 15.29 23.09
C GLU A 30 -0.59 15.16 22.23
N ARG A 31 -1.77 15.05 22.84
CA ARG A 31 -3.03 15.06 22.11
C ARG A 31 -3.25 16.34 21.32
N ALA A 32 -2.97 17.51 21.91
CA ALA A 32 -3.09 18.78 21.21
C ALA A 32 -2.10 18.89 20.04
N ARG A 33 -0.84 18.40 20.22
CA ARG A 33 0.14 18.34 19.13
C ARG A 33 -0.33 17.42 18.00
N ALA A 34 -0.81 16.21 18.32
CA ALA A 34 -1.31 15.27 17.34
C ALA A 34 -2.52 15.82 16.56
N ALA A 35 -3.44 16.51 17.24
CA ALA A 35 -4.57 17.16 16.58
C ALA A 35 -4.12 18.25 15.60
N THR A 36 -3.14 19.08 15.97
CA THR A 36 -2.60 20.09 15.04
C THR A 36 -1.87 19.46 13.86
N VAL A 37 -1.09 18.39 14.07
CA VAL A 37 -0.45 17.64 12.99
C VAL A 37 -1.48 17.07 12.01
N ALA A 38 -2.56 16.49 12.52
CA ALA A 38 -3.65 15.97 11.69
C ALA A 38 -4.32 17.11 10.88
N GLU A 39 -4.55 18.27 11.49
CA GLU A 39 -5.10 19.45 10.83
C GLU A 39 -4.16 19.99 9.73
N ILE A 40 -2.85 20.04 9.96
CA ILE A 40 -1.84 20.43 8.95
C ILE A 40 -1.93 19.51 7.73
N LYS A 41 -1.93 18.18 7.94
CA LYS A 41 -2.02 17.18 6.86
C LYS A 41 -3.34 17.29 6.10
N GLN A 42 -4.46 17.47 6.80
CA GLN A 42 -5.77 17.65 6.20
C GLN A 42 -5.83 18.91 5.33
N THR A 43 -5.34 20.05 5.86
CA THR A 43 -5.27 21.32 5.11
C THR A 43 -4.38 21.19 3.87
N ALA A 44 -3.26 20.47 3.98
CA ALA A 44 -2.38 20.20 2.83
C ALA A 44 -3.10 19.42 1.75
N LEU A 45 -3.82 18.34 2.10
CA LEU A 45 -4.62 17.55 1.16
C LEU A 45 -5.74 18.37 0.51
N GLU A 46 -6.42 19.23 1.25
CA GLU A 46 -7.46 20.12 0.72
C GLU A 46 -6.89 21.11 -0.30
N LEU A 47 -5.76 21.73 0.01
CA LEU A 47 -5.05 22.62 -0.91
C LEU A 47 -4.62 21.87 -2.19
N MET A 48 -4.09 20.67 -2.06
CA MET A 48 -3.75 19.83 -3.22
C MET A 48 -4.96 19.52 -4.09
N ARG A 49 -6.14 19.23 -3.49
CA ARG A 49 -7.40 19.00 -4.23
C ARG A 49 -7.85 20.26 -4.96
N GLU A 50 -7.83 21.41 -4.28
CA GLU A 50 -8.22 22.70 -4.88
C GLU A 50 -7.32 23.11 -6.04
N GLN A 51 -6.03 22.81 -5.95
CA GLN A 51 -5.04 23.13 -6.97
C GLN A 51 -4.96 22.09 -8.09
N GLY A 52 -5.54 20.90 -7.89
CA GLY A 52 -5.47 19.78 -8.84
C GLY A 52 -4.05 19.19 -9.00
N ASN A 53 -3.18 19.35 -8.01
CA ASN A 53 -1.82 18.82 -8.04
C ASN A 53 -1.34 18.45 -6.62
N THR A 54 -0.18 17.81 -6.52
CA THR A 54 0.42 17.37 -5.25
C THR A 54 1.46 18.36 -4.70
N ASP A 55 1.63 19.53 -5.32
CA ASP A 55 2.53 20.58 -4.81
C ASP A 55 1.81 21.44 -3.77
N VAL A 56 2.39 21.58 -2.59
CA VAL A 56 1.84 22.39 -1.49
C VAL A 56 2.96 23.18 -0.81
N ARG A 57 2.67 24.41 -0.39
CA ARG A 57 3.64 25.30 0.28
C ARG A 57 3.23 25.55 1.72
N PHE A 58 4.20 25.61 2.62
CA PHE A 58 3.98 25.93 4.02
C PHE A 58 3.27 27.28 4.23
N SER A 59 3.58 28.28 3.39
CA SER A 59 2.90 29.57 3.41
C SER A 59 1.40 29.48 3.19
N ASP A 60 0.96 28.57 2.31
CA ASP A 60 -0.45 28.42 1.98
C ASP A 60 -1.19 27.65 3.08
N ILE A 61 -0.57 26.61 3.62
CA ILE A 61 -1.09 25.87 4.78
C ILE A 61 -1.23 26.84 5.97
N ALA A 62 -0.20 27.58 6.29
CA ALA A 62 -0.21 28.53 7.41
C ALA A 62 -1.32 29.58 7.24
N ARG A 63 -1.49 30.12 6.04
CA ARG A 63 -2.52 31.11 5.73
C ARG A 63 -3.93 30.55 5.94
N VAL A 64 -4.20 29.32 5.48
CA VAL A 64 -5.51 28.67 5.65
C VAL A 64 -5.81 28.38 7.11
N MET A 65 -4.81 27.90 7.87
CA MET A 65 -4.96 27.60 9.29
C MET A 65 -4.91 28.84 10.21
N GLY A 66 -4.74 30.06 9.66
CA GLY A 66 -4.60 31.27 10.49
C GLY A 66 -3.31 31.28 11.32
N LEU A 67 -2.28 30.55 10.91
CA LEU A 67 -0.98 30.45 11.57
C LEU A 67 0.06 31.33 10.88
N THR A 68 1.15 31.61 11.58
CA THR A 68 2.34 32.16 10.94
C THR A 68 3.20 31.05 10.35
N PRO A 69 3.88 31.22 9.21
CA PRO A 69 4.78 30.18 8.65
C PRO A 69 5.78 29.63 9.67
N PRO A 70 6.44 30.43 10.53
CA PRO A 70 7.30 29.92 11.60
C PRO A 70 6.62 28.97 12.59
N ALA A 71 5.29 29.03 12.74
CA ALA A 71 4.58 28.13 13.64
C ALA A 71 4.52 26.71 13.10
N LEU A 72 4.52 26.50 11.77
CA LEU A 72 4.55 25.17 11.14
C LEU A 72 5.89 24.48 11.35
N TYR A 73 7.00 25.21 11.34
CA TYR A 73 8.34 24.66 11.58
C TYR A 73 8.53 24.05 12.98
N ARG A 74 7.57 24.23 13.89
CA ARG A 74 7.55 23.51 15.19
C ARG A 74 6.99 22.08 15.07
N TYR A 75 6.32 21.77 13.96
CA TYR A 75 5.70 20.48 13.69
C TYR A 75 6.50 19.68 12.68
N TYR A 76 6.96 20.33 11.62
CA TYR A 76 7.76 19.75 10.53
C TYR A 76 8.96 20.65 10.25
N ALA A 77 10.16 20.07 10.14
CA ALA A 77 11.38 20.83 9.87
C ALA A 77 11.33 21.51 8.50
N ASP A 78 10.72 20.86 7.53
CA ASP A 78 10.55 21.37 6.17
C ASP A 78 9.31 20.74 5.50
N ARG A 79 9.11 21.11 4.22
CA ARG A 79 8.04 20.57 3.38
C ARG A 79 8.20 19.08 3.10
N ASP A 80 9.41 18.61 2.96
CA ASP A 80 9.70 17.22 2.58
C ASP A 80 9.41 16.27 3.75
N GLU A 81 9.62 16.69 4.99
CA GLU A 81 9.21 15.95 6.18
C GLU A 81 7.67 15.80 6.23
N LEU A 82 6.92 16.89 5.93
CA LEU A 82 5.45 16.81 5.83
C LEU A 82 5.01 15.84 4.71
N LEU A 83 5.60 15.95 3.53
CA LEU A 83 5.27 15.05 2.40
C LEU A 83 5.58 13.59 2.74
N THR A 84 6.73 13.33 3.37
CA THR A 84 7.12 11.99 3.83
C THR A 84 6.08 11.42 4.80
N ASP A 85 5.62 12.20 5.77
CA ASP A 85 4.60 11.78 6.73
C ASP A 85 3.24 11.53 6.04
N MET A 86 2.82 12.41 5.12
CA MET A 86 1.58 12.25 4.36
C MET A 86 1.60 11.03 3.44
N ILE A 87 2.71 10.77 2.74
CA ILE A 87 2.92 9.59 1.89
C ILE A 87 2.89 8.32 2.74
N THR A 88 3.58 8.34 3.89
CA THR A 88 3.59 7.22 4.83
C THR A 88 2.18 6.89 5.32
N ASP A 89 1.40 7.90 5.70
CA ASP A 89 0.00 7.73 6.11
C ASP A 89 -0.87 7.17 4.98
N ALA A 90 -0.69 7.65 3.75
CA ALA A 90 -1.44 7.17 2.59
C ALA A 90 -1.19 5.68 2.32
N TYR A 91 0.07 5.22 2.39
CA TYR A 91 0.39 3.79 2.26
C TYR A 91 -0.14 2.96 3.43
N ARG A 92 -0.09 3.47 4.66
CA ARG A 92 -0.66 2.78 5.84
C ARG A 92 -2.17 2.64 5.74
N ASP A 93 -2.87 3.68 5.29
CA ASP A 93 -4.31 3.65 5.05
C ASP A 93 -4.67 2.63 3.96
N LEU A 94 -3.93 2.62 2.85
CA LEU A 94 -4.10 1.61 1.81
C LEU A 94 -3.89 0.20 2.39
N GLY A 95 -2.77 -0.01 3.09
CA GLY A 95 -2.48 -1.29 3.73
C GLY A 95 -3.59 -1.75 4.68
N ALA A 96 -4.15 -0.85 5.48
CA ALA A 96 -5.27 -1.13 6.38
C ALA A 96 -6.55 -1.53 5.61
N ALA A 97 -6.88 -0.83 4.52
CA ALA A 97 -8.02 -1.15 3.66
C ALA A 97 -7.90 -2.56 3.05
N LEU A 98 -6.70 -2.89 2.52
CA LEU A 98 -6.41 -4.20 1.96
C LEU A 98 -6.47 -5.31 3.03
N GLN A 99 -5.91 -5.06 4.22
CA GLN A 99 -5.93 -6.01 5.31
C GLN A 99 -7.35 -6.30 5.80
N VAL A 100 -8.22 -5.27 5.87
CA VAL A 100 -9.63 -5.46 6.26
C VAL A 100 -10.35 -6.36 5.26
N SER A 101 -10.13 -6.18 3.95
CA SER A 101 -10.75 -7.00 2.90
C SER A 101 -10.27 -8.46 2.91
N ALA A 102 -9.09 -8.72 3.47
CA ALA A 102 -8.50 -10.05 3.57
C ALA A 102 -8.86 -10.80 4.87
N ARG A 103 -9.66 -10.21 5.76
CA ARG A 103 -10.05 -10.86 7.02
C ARG A 103 -11.12 -11.94 6.80
N GLY A 104 -10.92 -13.09 7.43
CA GLY A 104 -11.92 -14.18 7.41
C GLY A 104 -12.10 -14.87 6.06
N VAL A 105 -11.17 -14.68 5.12
CA VAL A 105 -11.24 -15.26 3.77
C VAL A 105 -10.43 -16.55 3.61
N ASP A 106 -9.96 -17.15 4.71
CA ASP A 106 -9.10 -18.34 4.65
C ASP A 106 -9.77 -19.56 3.97
N THR A 107 -11.10 -19.61 3.95
CA THR A 107 -11.89 -20.65 3.27
C THR A 107 -12.41 -20.22 1.90
N VAL A 108 -12.17 -18.98 1.49
CA VAL A 108 -12.62 -18.43 0.22
C VAL A 108 -11.61 -18.79 -0.88
N ALA A 109 -12.08 -19.16 -2.08
CA ALA A 109 -11.22 -19.46 -3.22
C ALA A 109 -10.30 -18.28 -3.56
N ALA A 110 -9.08 -18.57 -4.05
CA ALA A 110 -8.10 -17.54 -4.34
C ALA A 110 -8.60 -16.48 -5.35
N ALA A 111 -9.42 -16.88 -6.32
CA ALA A 111 -10.03 -15.98 -7.30
C ALA A 111 -10.96 -14.94 -6.63
N ASP A 112 -11.78 -15.39 -5.68
CA ASP A 112 -12.69 -14.50 -4.95
C ASP A 112 -11.93 -13.60 -3.98
N GLN A 113 -10.87 -14.12 -3.34
CA GLN A 113 -9.97 -13.29 -2.51
C GLN A 113 -9.32 -12.17 -3.35
N LEU A 114 -8.87 -12.50 -4.57
CA LEU A 114 -8.30 -11.52 -5.48
C LEU A 114 -9.32 -10.44 -5.84
N GLN A 115 -10.59 -10.81 -6.09
CA GLN A 115 -11.67 -9.85 -6.35
C GLN A 115 -11.91 -8.92 -5.15
N LEU A 116 -11.89 -9.44 -3.91
CA LEU A 116 -12.10 -8.66 -2.69
C LEU A 116 -10.95 -7.67 -2.48
N VAL A 117 -9.70 -8.12 -2.59
CA VAL A 117 -8.51 -7.29 -2.33
C VAL A 117 -8.34 -6.24 -3.44
N ALA A 118 -8.51 -6.61 -4.71
CA ALA A 118 -8.48 -5.67 -5.82
C ALA A 118 -9.63 -4.64 -5.75
N GLY A 119 -10.82 -5.08 -5.34
CA GLY A 119 -11.97 -4.20 -5.08
C GLY A 119 -11.70 -3.19 -3.97
N ALA A 120 -11.04 -3.60 -2.87
CA ALA A 120 -10.63 -2.73 -1.78
C ALA A 120 -9.59 -1.69 -2.25
N TYR A 121 -8.60 -2.11 -3.05
CA TYR A 121 -7.63 -1.21 -3.67
C TYR A 121 -8.33 -0.13 -4.53
N ARG A 122 -9.20 -0.56 -5.45
CA ARG A 122 -9.97 0.37 -6.29
C ARG A 122 -10.84 1.31 -5.45
N GLY A 123 -11.58 0.77 -4.47
CA GLY A 123 -12.43 1.56 -3.58
C GLY A 123 -11.66 2.62 -2.81
N TRP A 124 -10.47 2.28 -2.30
CA TRP A 124 -9.59 3.22 -1.63
C TRP A 124 -9.11 4.34 -2.58
N ALA A 125 -8.70 3.99 -3.79
CA ALA A 125 -8.23 4.96 -4.79
C ALA A 125 -9.34 5.94 -5.21
N LEU A 126 -10.56 5.45 -5.41
CA LEU A 126 -11.70 6.27 -5.83
C LEU A 126 -12.28 7.12 -4.70
N ALA A 127 -12.13 6.69 -3.44
CA ALA A 127 -12.59 7.46 -2.27
C ALA A 127 -11.78 8.76 -2.08
N ASP A 128 -10.49 8.76 -2.40
CA ASP A 128 -9.63 9.94 -2.33
C ASP A 128 -8.58 9.94 -3.47
N PRO A 129 -8.96 10.39 -4.69
CA PRO A 129 -8.04 10.43 -5.82
C PRO A 129 -6.81 11.30 -5.58
N GLN A 130 -6.89 12.30 -4.71
CA GLN A 130 -5.73 13.14 -4.37
C GLN A 130 -4.72 12.39 -3.49
N ARG A 131 -5.19 11.61 -2.52
CA ARG A 131 -4.33 10.73 -1.73
C ARG A 131 -3.74 9.61 -2.58
N PHE A 132 -4.52 9.06 -3.52
CA PHE A 132 -4.04 8.12 -4.52
C PHE A 132 -2.93 8.74 -5.39
N ALA A 133 -3.14 9.98 -5.89
CA ALA A 133 -2.15 10.70 -6.67
C ALA A 133 -0.85 11.00 -5.91
N LEU A 134 -0.94 11.20 -4.58
CA LEU A 134 0.23 11.48 -3.74
C LEU A 134 1.24 10.31 -3.72
N ILE A 135 0.76 9.05 -3.80
CA ILE A 135 1.62 7.86 -3.76
C ILE A 135 1.84 7.20 -5.12
N PHE A 136 0.93 7.38 -6.07
CA PHE A 136 0.98 6.74 -7.40
C PHE A 136 0.89 7.72 -8.56
N GLY A 137 0.77 9.00 -8.29
CA GLY A 137 0.74 10.04 -9.32
C GLY A 137 2.13 10.45 -9.81
N PRO A 138 2.20 11.54 -10.59
CA PRO A 138 3.48 12.11 -11.00
C PRO A 138 4.35 12.46 -9.78
N PRO A 139 5.69 12.33 -9.89
CA PRO A 139 6.59 12.71 -8.81
C PRO A 139 6.35 14.15 -8.35
N VAL A 140 6.31 14.37 -7.04
CA VAL A 140 6.16 15.71 -6.48
C VAL A 140 7.43 16.51 -6.77
N PRO A 141 7.33 17.69 -7.43
CA PRO A 141 8.51 18.44 -7.81
C PRO A 141 9.39 18.80 -6.61
N GLY A 142 10.70 18.50 -6.72
CA GLY A 142 11.69 18.80 -5.70
C GLY A 142 11.64 17.92 -4.45
N TYR A 143 10.74 16.92 -4.39
CA TYR A 143 10.71 15.94 -3.30
C TYR A 143 11.43 14.65 -3.70
N ALA A 144 12.26 14.15 -2.79
CA ALA A 144 12.84 12.81 -2.86
C ALA A 144 12.59 12.11 -1.51
N ALA A 145 11.96 10.94 -1.57
CA ALA A 145 11.77 10.13 -0.38
C ALA A 145 13.14 9.70 0.19
N PRO A 146 13.31 9.72 1.53
CA PRO A 146 14.52 9.18 2.15
C PRO A 146 14.71 7.70 1.79
N GLU A 147 15.94 7.33 1.42
CA GLU A 147 16.32 5.92 1.27
C GLU A 147 16.12 5.22 2.62
N ASP A 148 15.57 4.01 2.60
CA ASP A 148 15.21 3.22 3.81
C ASP A 148 14.32 4.00 4.82
N GLY A 149 13.55 4.95 4.33
CA GLY A 149 12.65 5.78 5.13
C GLY A 149 11.29 5.13 5.42
N PRO A 150 10.44 5.77 6.26
CA PRO A 150 9.13 5.25 6.65
C PRO A 150 8.16 5.04 5.48
N THR A 151 8.38 5.74 4.36
CA THR A 151 7.59 5.57 3.14
C THR A 151 7.85 4.23 2.48
N VAL A 152 9.10 3.74 2.49
CA VAL A 152 9.49 2.45 1.91
C VAL A 152 8.84 1.31 2.71
N GLU A 153 8.99 1.32 4.05
CA GLU A 153 8.37 0.33 4.93
C GLU A 153 6.84 0.29 4.76
N ALA A 154 6.19 1.46 4.72
CA ALA A 154 4.75 1.55 4.56
C ALA A 154 4.29 1.04 3.18
N ALA A 155 5.02 1.35 2.11
CA ALA A 155 4.73 0.86 0.76
C ALA A 155 4.87 -0.65 0.68
N GLN A 156 5.96 -1.21 1.20
CA GLN A 156 6.19 -2.67 1.28
C GLN A 156 5.07 -3.36 2.04
N GLY A 157 4.68 -2.83 3.21
CA GLY A 157 3.57 -3.37 4.00
C GLY A 157 2.22 -3.34 3.26
N ALA A 158 1.95 -2.30 2.46
CA ALA A 158 0.76 -2.24 1.63
C ALA A 158 0.80 -3.28 0.50
N MET A 159 1.91 -3.37 -0.22
CA MET A 159 2.08 -4.31 -1.34
C MET A 159 2.08 -5.77 -0.88
N ALA A 160 2.62 -6.08 0.28
CA ALA A 160 2.58 -7.42 0.88
C ALA A 160 1.14 -7.95 1.05
N ASN A 161 0.16 -7.08 1.33
CA ASN A 161 -1.24 -7.50 1.41
C ASN A 161 -1.80 -7.95 0.04
N LEU A 162 -1.36 -7.35 -1.07
CA LEU A 162 -1.73 -7.79 -2.42
C LEU A 162 -1.07 -9.13 -2.75
N ALA A 163 0.23 -9.26 -2.47
CA ALA A 163 0.99 -10.48 -2.69
C ALA A 163 0.47 -11.67 -1.87
N ALA A 164 -0.03 -11.42 -0.67
CA ALA A 164 -0.53 -12.47 0.23
C ALA A 164 -1.64 -13.35 -0.38
N VAL A 165 -2.40 -12.85 -1.36
CA VAL A 165 -3.40 -13.67 -2.08
C VAL A 165 -2.71 -14.76 -2.89
N VAL A 166 -1.62 -14.41 -3.60
CA VAL A 166 -0.86 -15.34 -4.44
C VAL A 166 -0.11 -16.36 -3.58
N HIS A 167 0.49 -15.93 -2.47
CA HIS A 167 1.17 -16.82 -1.52
C HIS A 167 0.20 -17.85 -0.93
N ARG A 168 -0.98 -17.41 -0.47
CA ARG A 168 -2.02 -18.33 0.02
C ARG A 168 -2.50 -19.30 -1.06
N ALA A 169 -2.65 -18.84 -2.30
CA ALA A 169 -3.01 -19.71 -3.41
C ALA A 169 -1.93 -20.78 -3.67
N ALA A 170 -0.64 -20.41 -3.58
CA ALA A 170 0.46 -21.34 -3.71
C ALA A 170 0.47 -22.38 -2.56
N GLU A 171 0.35 -21.94 -1.30
CA GLU A 171 0.30 -22.80 -0.11
C GLU A 171 -0.86 -23.80 -0.16
N ARG A 172 -2.01 -23.42 -0.75
CA ARG A 172 -3.19 -24.28 -0.87
C ARG A 172 -3.20 -25.14 -2.14
N GLY A 173 -2.17 -25.02 -3.00
CA GLY A 173 -2.12 -25.73 -4.27
C GLY A 173 -3.16 -25.24 -5.30
N GLU A 174 -3.68 -24.03 -5.13
CA GLU A 174 -4.63 -23.38 -6.04
C GLU A 174 -3.94 -22.56 -7.14
N LEU A 175 -2.61 -22.38 -7.05
CA LEU A 175 -1.81 -21.69 -8.04
C LEU A 175 -1.33 -22.67 -9.12
N ARG A 176 -1.66 -22.39 -10.37
CA ARG A 176 -1.18 -23.08 -11.55
C ARG A 176 -0.01 -22.36 -12.17
N GLU A 177 0.56 -22.91 -13.23
CA GLU A 177 1.55 -22.19 -14.02
C GLU A 177 0.94 -20.91 -14.62
N PRO A 178 1.65 -19.76 -14.57
CA PRO A 178 1.20 -18.53 -15.20
C PRO A 178 1.12 -18.68 -16.73
N ILE A 179 0.33 -17.82 -17.38
CA ILE A 179 0.15 -17.86 -18.85
C ILE A 179 1.49 -17.68 -19.57
N ILE A 180 2.36 -16.84 -19.02
CA ILE A 180 3.71 -16.58 -19.57
C ILE A 180 4.72 -17.21 -18.62
N ILE A 181 5.32 -18.31 -19.04
CA ILE A 181 6.31 -19.06 -18.26
C ILE A 181 7.76 -18.68 -18.58
N GLY A 182 8.01 -18.10 -19.75
CA GLY A 182 9.34 -17.66 -20.18
C GLY A 182 9.71 -16.34 -19.50
N VAL A 183 10.86 -16.35 -18.83
CA VAL A 183 11.48 -15.14 -18.26
C VAL A 183 12.87 -15.04 -18.83
N GLU A 184 13.17 -13.95 -19.52
CA GLU A 184 14.49 -13.68 -20.08
C GLU A 184 15.56 -13.60 -18.98
N PRO A 185 16.80 -14.06 -19.21
CA PRO A 185 17.82 -14.17 -18.17
C PRO A 185 18.10 -12.88 -17.42
N GLU A 186 18.09 -11.74 -18.10
CA GLU A 186 18.30 -10.42 -17.46
C GLU A 186 17.15 -10.05 -16.53
N ALA A 187 15.91 -10.24 -16.97
CA ALA A 187 14.73 -10.02 -16.15
C ALA A 187 14.69 -10.99 -14.96
N GLN A 188 15.04 -12.26 -15.19
CA GLN A 188 15.11 -13.26 -14.12
C GLN A 188 16.13 -12.87 -13.05
N ALA A 189 17.31 -12.38 -13.44
CA ALA A 189 18.32 -11.92 -12.50
C ALA A 189 17.77 -10.78 -11.62
N CYS A 190 17.15 -9.76 -12.23
CA CYS A 190 16.53 -8.64 -11.49
C CYS A 190 15.42 -9.11 -10.52
N LEU A 191 14.55 -10.01 -10.97
CA LEU A 191 13.46 -10.55 -10.14
C LEU A 191 13.98 -11.37 -8.95
N MET A 192 15.12 -12.05 -9.11
CA MET A 192 15.74 -12.84 -8.02
C MET A 192 16.57 -11.97 -7.07
N GLU A 193 17.05 -10.82 -7.52
CA GLU A 193 17.77 -9.84 -6.70
C GLU A 193 16.80 -8.89 -5.98
N ASP A 194 15.50 -8.92 -6.34
CA ASP A 194 14.49 -8.07 -5.73
C ASP A 194 14.41 -8.37 -4.22
N LYS A 195 14.87 -7.39 -3.46
CA LYS A 195 14.84 -7.40 -1.99
C LYS A 195 13.58 -6.75 -1.43
N SER A 196 12.52 -6.63 -2.24
CA SER A 196 11.23 -6.14 -1.79
C SER A 196 10.62 -7.17 -0.81
N ASP A 197 10.98 -7.03 0.43
CA ASP A 197 10.65 -7.78 1.65
C ASP A 197 9.45 -8.74 1.53
N GLY A 198 9.66 -9.90 0.93
CA GLY A 198 8.68 -10.98 0.90
C GLY A 198 7.61 -10.89 -0.18
N PHE A 199 7.64 -9.90 -1.10
CA PHE A 199 6.60 -9.78 -2.14
C PHE A 199 6.47 -11.05 -3.01
N ALA A 200 7.57 -11.68 -3.36
CA ALA A 200 7.58 -12.91 -4.17
C ALA A 200 8.43 -14.04 -3.58
N ASP A 201 8.73 -14.00 -2.28
CA ASP A 201 9.53 -15.01 -1.60
C ASP A 201 8.97 -16.43 -1.82
N GLY A 202 9.84 -17.34 -2.29
CA GLY A 202 9.45 -18.73 -2.53
C GLY A 202 8.59 -18.97 -3.79
N LEU A 203 8.24 -17.93 -4.55
CA LEU A 203 7.54 -18.03 -5.82
C LEU A 203 8.54 -18.16 -6.99
N SER A 204 8.10 -18.81 -8.09
CA SER A 204 8.95 -18.90 -9.28
C SER A 204 9.10 -17.53 -9.96
N PRO A 205 10.21 -17.28 -10.69
CA PRO A 205 10.37 -16.03 -11.46
C PRO A 205 9.22 -15.74 -12.43
N ALA A 206 8.62 -16.79 -13.01
CA ALA A 206 7.47 -16.64 -13.89
C ALA A 206 6.23 -16.13 -13.15
N VAL A 207 5.97 -16.62 -11.93
CA VAL A 207 4.87 -16.13 -11.08
C VAL A 207 5.14 -14.68 -10.66
N HIS A 208 6.37 -14.36 -10.25
CA HIS A 208 6.75 -12.98 -9.89
C HIS A 208 6.54 -12.02 -11.07
N GLN A 209 7.03 -12.37 -12.26
CA GLN A 209 6.77 -11.61 -13.49
C GLN A 209 5.26 -11.41 -13.73
N ALA A 210 4.47 -12.47 -13.60
CA ALA A 210 3.02 -12.40 -13.79
C ALA A 210 2.34 -11.49 -12.77
N MET A 211 2.79 -11.48 -11.50
CA MET A 211 2.31 -10.56 -10.46
C MET A 211 2.57 -9.09 -10.82
N ILE A 212 3.75 -8.77 -11.37
CA ILE A 212 4.08 -7.42 -11.84
C ILE A 212 3.16 -6.99 -13.00
N HIS A 213 2.94 -7.88 -13.97
CA HIS A 213 2.02 -7.61 -15.08
C HIS A 213 0.57 -7.42 -14.62
N ALA A 214 0.11 -8.27 -13.70
CA ALA A 214 -1.22 -8.14 -13.09
C ALA A 214 -1.36 -6.82 -12.33
N TRP A 215 -0.35 -6.45 -11.54
CA TRP A 215 -0.31 -5.15 -10.86
C TRP A 215 -0.39 -3.99 -11.86
N ALA A 216 0.47 -3.95 -12.88
CA ALA A 216 0.48 -2.90 -13.89
C ALA A 216 -0.87 -2.76 -14.59
N SER A 217 -1.52 -3.87 -14.90
CA SER A 217 -2.82 -3.91 -15.57
C SER A 217 -3.96 -3.41 -14.67
N LEU A 218 -4.04 -3.89 -13.43
CA LEU A 218 -5.05 -3.46 -12.45
C LEU A 218 -4.85 -2.00 -12.05
N HIS A 219 -3.61 -1.61 -11.78
CA HIS A 219 -3.26 -0.24 -11.45
C HIS A 219 -3.60 0.72 -12.60
N GLY A 220 -3.27 0.36 -13.85
CA GLY A 220 -3.63 1.14 -15.03
C GLY A 220 -5.14 1.37 -15.15
N PHE A 221 -5.96 0.34 -14.91
CA PHE A 221 -7.42 0.48 -14.91
C PHE A 221 -7.89 1.46 -13.83
N VAL A 222 -7.36 1.32 -12.60
CA VAL A 222 -7.71 2.19 -11.47
C VAL A 222 -7.27 3.64 -11.73
N CYS A 223 -6.08 3.86 -12.31
CA CYS A 223 -5.63 5.20 -12.73
C CYS A 223 -6.59 5.83 -13.74
N LEU A 224 -6.97 5.08 -14.80
CA LEU A 224 -7.91 5.57 -15.80
C LEU A 224 -9.25 5.97 -15.18
N GLU A 225 -9.73 5.21 -14.22
CA GLU A 225 -10.98 5.50 -13.54
C GLU A 225 -10.84 6.67 -12.54
N ALA A 226 -9.81 6.67 -11.69
CA ALA A 226 -9.58 7.69 -10.68
C ALA A 226 -9.37 9.10 -11.29
N TYR A 227 -8.79 9.15 -12.48
CA TYR A 227 -8.56 10.41 -13.20
C TYR A 227 -9.63 10.76 -14.25
N GLY A 228 -10.80 10.06 -14.22
CA GLY A 228 -11.96 10.40 -15.04
C GLY A 228 -11.89 9.95 -16.49
N HIS A 229 -10.85 9.22 -16.92
CA HIS A 229 -10.72 8.75 -18.30
C HIS A 229 -11.77 7.70 -18.71
N LEU A 230 -12.47 7.10 -17.73
CA LEU A 230 -13.55 6.14 -17.95
C LEU A 230 -14.95 6.69 -17.64
N ASP A 231 -15.12 8.01 -17.48
CA ASP A 231 -16.41 8.62 -17.09
C ASP A 231 -17.50 8.53 -18.16
N TRP A 232 -17.13 8.18 -19.39
CA TRP A 232 -18.07 7.87 -20.46
C TRP A 232 -18.78 6.50 -20.27
N PHE A 233 -18.28 5.62 -19.39
CA PHE A 233 -18.99 4.44 -18.93
C PHE A 233 -19.90 4.75 -17.73
N THR A 234 -21.04 4.05 -17.63
CA THR A 234 -21.83 4.08 -16.40
C THR A 234 -21.10 3.40 -15.25
N SER A 235 -21.42 3.79 -14.00
CA SER A 235 -20.80 3.15 -12.82
C SER A 235 -20.96 1.62 -12.78
N PRO A 236 -22.15 1.03 -13.09
CA PRO A 236 -22.26 -0.43 -13.17
C PRO A 236 -21.39 -1.06 -14.26
N ALA A 237 -21.22 -0.39 -15.40
CA ALA A 237 -20.36 -0.90 -16.47
C ALA A 237 -18.88 -0.87 -16.07
N ARG A 238 -18.41 0.21 -15.40
CA ARG A 238 -17.05 0.27 -14.86
C ARG A 238 -16.78 -0.85 -13.84
N GLU A 239 -17.73 -1.10 -12.94
CA GLU A 239 -17.65 -2.20 -11.98
C GLU A 239 -17.50 -3.56 -12.67
N GLN A 240 -18.33 -3.83 -13.68
CA GLN A 240 -18.26 -5.09 -14.44
C GLN A 240 -16.92 -5.24 -15.18
N MET A 241 -16.45 -4.18 -15.82
CA MET A 241 -15.16 -4.19 -16.52
C MET A 241 -14.00 -4.38 -15.56
N PHE A 242 -14.04 -3.75 -14.39
CA PHE A 242 -13.01 -3.95 -13.37
C PHE A 242 -12.97 -5.40 -12.88
N ARG A 243 -14.13 -6.01 -12.60
CA ARG A 243 -14.20 -7.43 -12.21
C ARG A 243 -13.61 -8.36 -13.29
N ALA A 244 -13.93 -8.09 -14.56
CA ALA A 244 -13.34 -8.84 -15.67
C ALA A 244 -11.82 -8.66 -15.73
N GLN A 245 -11.31 -7.43 -15.49
CA GLN A 245 -9.88 -7.14 -15.43
C GLN A 245 -9.19 -7.90 -14.29
N VAL A 246 -9.82 -7.97 -13.11
CA VAL A 246 -9.30 -8.76 -11.97
C VAL A 246 -9.25 -10.26 -12.32
N THR A 247 -10.28 -10.77 -12.99
CA THR A 247 -10.29 -12.17 -13.47
C THR A 247 -9.15 -12.44 -14.45
N LEU A 248 -8.92 -11.55 -15.42
CA LEU A 248 -7.82 -11.67 -16.37
C LEU A 248 -6.45 -11.63 -15.67
N ALA A 249 -6.29 -10.75 -14.71
CA ALA A 249 -5.06 -10.66 -13.90
C ALA A 249 -4.83 -11.96 -13.10
N GLY A 250 -5.86 -12.50 -12.48
CA GLY A 250 -5.80 -13.78 -11.77
C GLY A 250 -5.41 -14.94 -12.68
N LEU A 251 -6.03 -15.05 -13.84
CA LEU A 251 -5.68 -16.08 -14.84
C LEU A 251 -4.23 -15.93 -15.31
N ALA A 252 -3.75 -14.69 -15.51
CA ALA A 252 -2.37 -14.44 -15.93
C ALA A 252 -1.35 -14.94 -14.88
N ILE A 253 -1.64 -14.79 -13.60
CA ILE A 253 -0.81 -15.29 -12.49
C ILE A 253 -0.89 -16.81 -12.35
N GLY A 254 -1.98 -17.44 -12.81
CA GLY A 254 -2.27 -18.87 -12.60
C GLY A 254 -3.33 -19.13 -11.53
N ILE A 255 -4.03 -18.11 -11.04
CA ILE A 255 -5.19 -18.25 -10.16
C ILE A 255 -6.40 -18.58 -11.05
N SER A 256 -6.90 -19.81 -10.95
CA SER A 256 -8.09 -20.23 -11.71
C SER A 256 -9.33 -19.55 -11.12
N GLY A 257 -10.21 -19.07 -11.99
CA GLY A 257 -11.56 -18.69 -11.60
C GLY A 257 -12.33 -19.89 -11.01
N PRO A 258 -13.48 -19.65 -10.35
CA PRO A 258 -14.36 -20.74 -9.95
C PRO A 258 -14.63 -21.61 -11.17
N ALA A 259 -14.56 -22.93 -10.98
CA ALA A 259 -14.95 -23.87 -12.04
C ALA A 259 -16.39 -23.53 -12.47
N ALA A 260 -16.56 -23.22 -13.77
CA ALA A 260 -17.84 -22.86 -14.34
C ALA A 260 -18.85 -24.02 -14.21
#